data_d5516cf954d5a757ec8680a8d34c485d
#
_entry.id   d5516cf954d5a757ec8680a8d34c485d
#
_cell.length_a   1.000
_cell.length_b   1.000
_cell.length_c   1.000
_cell.angle_alpha   90.00
_cell.angle_beta   90.00
_cell.angle_gamma   90.00
#
_symmetry.space_group_name_H-M   'P 1'
#
loop_
_entity.id
_entity.type
_entity.pdbx_description
1 polymer ?
#
loop_
_entity_poly.entity_id
_entity_poly.type
_entity_poly.pdbx_seq_one_letter_code
_entity_poly.pdbx_strand_id
1 'polypeptide(L)'
;MKQASNHKETFTFQELPKNLEELKALPEASLDNAYKTTALCVLALCQYETDEAATIEMLNFLKGPETVSEAEKIFLRDRLKGKGYKTRSFFKGATTQNNYQPTKPYSITVSENPYSFNEENWATLYLTSAGADTPRPVKLRKKPSTGQWFINDIQCLSDIRIPTEQDKWA
;
A
#
# COMPACT_ATOMS: atom_id res chain seq x y z
N MET A 1 31.76 1.96 9.06
CA MET A 1 31.16 1.68 7.76
C MET A 1 29.67 1.35 7.92
N LYS A 2 28.85 2.02 7.17
CA LYS A 2 27.40 1.80 7.24
C LYS A 2 27.04 0.54 6.48
N GLN A 3 26.34 -0.39 7.13
CA GLN A 3 25.86 -1.59 6.48
C GLN A 3 24.63 -1.26 5.61
N ALA A 4 24.46 -2.03 4.54
CA ALA A 4 23.24 -1.97 3.75
C ALA A 4 22.05 -2.37 4.65
N SER A 5 20.98 -1.59 4.60
CA SER A 5 19.80 -1.86 5.40
C SER A 5 18.82 -2.74 4.66
N ASN A 6 18.31 -3.78 5.35
CA ASN A 6 17.21 -4.61 4.89
C ASN A 6 16.09 -4.60 5.93
N HIS A 7 15.91 -3.45 6.57
CA HIS A 7 14.91 -3.29 7.61
C HIS A 7 13.50 -3.58 7.10
N LYS A 8 12.71 -4.26 7.92
CA LYS A 8 11.30 -4.57 7.66
C LYS A 8 10.47 -4.16 8.85
N GLU A 9 9.26 -3.71 8.59
CA GLU A 9 8.26 -3.49 9.64
C GLU A 9 6.97 -4.21 9.25
N THR A 10 6.35 -4.86 10.22
CA THR A 10 5.06 -5.51 10.05
C THR A 10 4.02 -4.75 10.85
N PHE A 11 2.93 -4.40 10.18
CA PHE A 11 1.82 -3.69 10.77
C PHE A 11 0.63 -4.62 10.85
N THR A 12 -0.08 -4.60 11.98
CA THR A 12 -1.22 -5.47 12.22
C THR A 12 -2.44 -4.63 12.53
N PHE A 13 -3.55 -4.93 11.85
CA PHE A 13 -4.81 -4.19 11.98
C PHE A 13 -5.94 -5.17 12.24
N GLN A 14 -6.78 -4.85 13.23
CA GLN A 14 -7.94 -5.70 13.54
C GLN A 14 -9.02 -5.59 12.48
N GLU A 15 -9.21 -4.39 11.93
CA GLU A 15 -10.18 -4.11 10.89
C GLU A 15 -9.60 -3.15 9.85
N LEU A 16 -10.17 -3.16 8.65
CA LEU A 16 -9.79 -2.24 7.59
C LEU A 16 -10.63 -0.98 7.68
N PRO A 17 -10.04 0.22 7.53
CA PRO A 17 -10.81 1.46 7.58
C PRO A 17 -11.74 1.58 6.38
N LYS A 18 -12.96 2.03 6.62
CA LYS A 18 -13.97 2.20 5.57
C LYS A 18 -14.02 3.62 5.02
N ASN A 19 -13.41 4.57 5.75
CA ASN A 19 -13.43 5.97 5.39
C ASN A 19 -12.26 6.70 6.03
N LEU A 20 -12.12 7.99 5.71
CA LEU A 20 -11.03 8.81 6.20
C LEU A 20 -11.03 8.94 7.73
N GLU A 21 -12.20 9.04 8.36
CA GLU A 21 -12.30 9.16 9.81
C GLU A 21 -11.71 7.92 10.50
N GLU A 22 -12.06 6.73 10.01
CA GLU A 22 -11.52 5.49 10.56
C GLU A 22 -10.02 5.36 10.30
N LEU A 23 -9.54 5.78 9.14
CA LEU A 23 -8.12 5.78 8.82
C LEU A 23 -7.35 6.69 9.79
N LYS A 24 -7.85 7.90 10.01
CA LYS A 24 -7.21 8.87 10.91
C LYS A 24 -7.18 8.42 12.36
N ALA A 25 -8.08 7.52 12.74
CA ALA A 25 -8.13 6.97 14.10
C ALA A 25 -7.02 5.96 14.37
N LEU A 26 -6.33 5.48 13.32
CA LEU A 26 -5.22 4.55 13.48
C LEU A 26 -3.96 5.27 13.95
N PRO A 27 -3.15 4.65 14.85
CA PRO A 27 -1.90 5.27 15.31
C PRO A 27 -0.95 5.61 14.15
N GLU A 28 -0.92 4.77 13.12
CA GLU A 28 -0.06 4.95 11.96
C GLU A 28 -0.40 6.22 11.16
N ALA A 29 -1.59 6.79 11.36
CA ALA A 29 -2.01 8.02 10.66
C ALA A 29 -1.19 9.25 11.08
N SER A 30 -0.28 9.11 12.05
CA SER A 30 0.70 10.16 12.36
C SER A 30 1.61 10.44 11.17
N LEU A 31 1.82 9.43 10.30
CA LEU A 31 2.66 9.48 9.10
C LEU A 31 4.11 9.88 9.40
N ASP A 32 4.57 9.65 10.62
CA ASP A 32 5.88 10.11 11.09
C ASP A 32 7.04 9.24 10.60
N ASN A 33 6.75 8.16 9.89
CA ASN A 33 7.76 7.45 9.11
C ASN A 33 7.15 6.87 7.84
N ALA A 34 8.01 6.57 6.87
CA ALA A 34 7.56 6.13 5.55
C ALA A 34 6.88 4.76 5.56
N TYR A 35 7.24 3.90 6.49
CA TYR A 35 6.64 2.56 6.61
C TYR A 35 5.17 2.63 6.97
N LYS A 36 4.81 3.50 7.91
CA LYS A 36 3.42 3.71 8.32
C LYS A 36 2.57 4.17 7.14
N THR A 37 3.04 5.15 6.40
CA THR A 37 2.33 5.69 5.24
C THR A 37 2.13 4.62 4.17
N THR A 38 3.14 3.79 3.92
CA THR A 38 3.06 2.71 2.95
C THR A 38 2.01 1.67 3.35
N ALA A 39 1.98 1.29 4.62
CA ALA A 39 0.98 0.33 5.11
C ALA A 39 -0.44 0.90 4.96
N LEU A 40 -0.65 2.15 5.35
CA LEU A 40 -1.97 2.79 5.23
C LEU A 40 -2.43 2.95 3.78
N CYS A 41 -1.49 3.09 2.85
CA CYS A 41 -1.82 3.13 1.42
C CYS A 41 -2.58 1.86 1.00
N VAL A 42 -2.11 0.69 1.42
CA VAL A 42 -2.76 -0.59 1.11
C VAL A 42 -4.17 -0.61 1.69
N LEU A 43 -4.33 -0.16 2.94
CA LEU A 43 -5.65 -0.15 3.59
C LEU A 43 -6.64 0.73 2.82
N ALA A 44 -6.19 1.90 2.38
CA ALA A 44 -7.03 2.80 1.59
C ALA A 44 -7.45 2.16 0.27
N LEU A 45 -6.52 1.49 -0.41
CA LEU A 45 -6.80 0.84 -1.67
C LEU A 45 -7.78 -0.32 -1.53
N CYS A 46 -7.79 -0.99 -0.38
CA CYS A 46 -8.71 -2.11 -0.13
C CYS A 46 -10.18 -1.70 -0.17
N GLN A 47 -10.49 -0.44 0.06
CA GLN A 47 -11.87 0.05 0.07
C GLN A 47 -12.38 0.40 -1.33
N TYR A 48 -11.50 0.40 -2.35
CA TYR A 48 -11.81 0.93 -3.68
C TYR A 48 -13.08 0.35 -4.31
N GLU A 49 -13.20 -0.97 -4.33
CA GLU A 49 -14.36 -1.61 -4.98
C GLU A 49 -15.67 -1.42 -4.21
N THR A 50 -15.58 -1.21 -2.90
CA THR A 50 -16.74 -1.00 -2.04
C THR A 50 -17.18 0.46 -2.06
N ASP A 51 -16.22 1.39 -2.00
CA ASP A 51 -16.48 2.83 -1.92
C ASP A 51 -15.28 3.59 -2.49
N GLU A 52 -15.35 3.84 -3.79
CA GLU A 52 -14.27 4.54 -4.52
C GLU A 52 -14.02 5.94 -3.93
N ALA A 53 -15.10 6.67 -3.60
CA ALA A 53 -14.97 8.02 -3.05
C ALA A 53 -14.23 8.01 -1.71
N ALA A 54 -14.50 7.03 -0.86
CA ALA A 54 -13.79 6.88 0.42
C ALA A 54 -12.31 6.61 0.20
N THR A 55 -11.96 5.77 -0.77
CA THR A 55 -10.56 5.51 -1.11
C THR A 55 -9.87 6.79 -1.56
N ILE A 56 -10.49 7.59 -2.42
CA ILE A 56 -9.90 8.84 -2.90
C ILE A 56 -9.69 9.82 -1.73
N GLU A 57 -10.63 9.94 -0.81
CA GLU A 57 -10.45 10.79 0.38
C GLU A 57 -9.29 10.31 1.25
N MET A 58 -9.18 9.02 1.47
CA MET A 58 -8.07 8.46 2.24
C MET A 58 -6.73 8.68 1.54
N LEU A 59 -6.68 8.46 0.22
CA LEU A 59 -5.47 8.70 -0.55
C LEU A 59 -5.08 10.18 -0.57
N ASN A 60 -6.04 11.09 -0.64
CA ASN A 60 -5.76 12.52 -0.56
C ASN A 60 -5.05 12.87 0.75
N PHE A 61 -5.50 12.30 1.85
CA PHE A 61 -4.83 12.46 3.14
C PHE A 61 -3.40 11.91 3.10
N LEU A 62 -3.22 10.72 2.52
CA LEU A 62 -1.90 10.07 2.47
C LEU A 62 -0.95 10.70 1.46
N LYS A 63 -1.46 11.43 0.47
CA LYS A 63 -0.64 12.14 -0.51
C LYS A 63 -0.27 13.56 -0.04
N GLY A 64 -0.95 14.08 0.95
CA GLY A 64 -0.63 15.36 1.56
C GLY A 64 -0.94 16.55 0.67
N PRO A 65 0.04 17.46 0.44
CA PRO A 65 -0.22 18.69 -0.31
C PRO A 65 -0.70 18.48 -1.74
N GLU A 66 -0.27 17.39 -2.39
CA GLU A 66 -0.67 17.07 -3.76
C GLU A 66 -1.69 15.95 -3.75
N THR A 67 -2.96 16.29 -3.97
CA THR A 67 -4.05 15.32 -3.95
C THR A 67 -4.07 14.46 -5.23
N VAL A 68 -4.91 13.43 -5.21
CA VAL A 68 -5.06 12.51 -6.34
C VAL A 68 -5.52 13.28 -7.58
N SER A 69 -4.74 13.19 -8.67
CA SER A 69 -5.07 13.83 -9.94
C SER A 69 -6.10 13.02 -10.73
N GLU A 70 -6.70 13.63 -11.75
CA GLU A 70 -7.62 12.90 -12.63
C GLU A 70 -6.92 11.72 -13.34
N ALA A 71 -5.66 11.91 -13.75
CA ALA A 71 -4.89 10.83 -14.36
C ALA A 71 -4.67 9.66 -13.38
N GLU A 72 -4.40 9.98 -12.11
CA GLU A 72 -4.25 8.96 -11.08
C GLU A 72 -5.57 8.23 -10.79
N LYS A 73 -6.70 8.94 -10.82
CA LYS A 73 -8.01 8.32 -10.66
C LYS A 73 -8.29 7.31 -11.78
N ILE A 74 -7.95 7.66 -13.01
CA ILE A 74 -8.08 6.76 -14.16
C ILE A 74 -7.18 5.55 -13.99
N PHE A 75 -5.94 5.77 -13.58
CA PHE A 75 -4.97 4.71 -13.31
C PHE A 75 -5.52 3.72 -12.25
N LEU A 76 -6.04 4.24 -11.14
CA LEU A 76 -6.60 3.40 -10.07
C LEU A 76 -7.79 2.59 -10.55
N ARG A 77 -8.68 3.21 -11.32
CA ARG A 77 -9.83 2.51 -11.90
C ARG A 77 -9.36 1.37 -12.80
N ASP A 78 -8.40 1.63 -13.67
CA ASP A 78 -7.87 0.62 -14.57
C ASP A 78 -7.23 -0.55 -13.83
N ARG A 79 -6.54 -0.27 -12.73
CA ARG A 79 -5.83 -1.28 -11.96
C ARG A 79 -6.71 -2.04 -10.96
N LEU A 80 -7.77 -1.42 -10.45
CA LEU A 80 -8.51 -1.96 -9.30
C LEU A 80 -9.95 -2.38 -9.61
N LYS A 81 -10.61 -1.82 -10.61
CA LYS A 81 -12.00 -2.17 -10.89
C LYS A 81 -12.09 -3.63 -11.31
N GLY A 82 -12.84 -4.44 -10.55
CA GLY A 82 -12.92 -5.87 -10.76
C GLY A 82 -11.66 -6.64 -10.40
N LYS A 83 -10.69 -5.98 -9.77
CA LYS A 83 -9.36 -6.55 -9.49
C LYS A 83 -8.94 -6.33 -8.03
N GLY A 84 -9.91 -6.32 -7.11
CA GLY A 84 -9.65 -6.11 -5.69
C GLY A 84 -8.72 -7.15 -5.07
N TYR A 85 -8.53 -8.29 -5.71
CA TYR A 85 -7.58 -9.30 -5.26
C TYR A 85 -6.15 -8.73 -5.15
N LYS A 86 -5.81 -7.71 -5.95
CA LYS A 86 -4.47 -7.13 -5.93
C LYS A 86 -4.11 -6.56 -4.57
N THR A 87 -5.04 -5.83 -3.97
CA THR A 87 -4.80 -5.22 -2.64
C THR A 87 -4.73 -6.29 -1.56
N ARG A 88 -5.53 -7.35 -1.67
CA ARG A 88 -5.51 -8.44 -0.70
C ARG A 88 -4.21 -9.23 -0.73
N SER A 89 -3.51 -9.23 -1.86
CA SER A 89 -2.25 -9.99 -2.01
C SER A 89 -1.14 -9.53 -1.07
N PHE A 90 -1.26 -8.35 -0.50
CA PHE A 90 -0.25 -7.79 0.40
C PHE A 90 -0.42 -8.23 1.85
N PHE A 91 -1.50 -8.93 2.17
CA PHE A 91 -1.76 -9.37 3.54
C PHE A 91 -1.26 -10.79 3.79
N LYS A 92 -0.79 -11.02 5.01
CA LYS A 92 -0.39 -12.35 5.45
C LYS A 92 -1.54 -13.35 5.28
N GLY A 93 -1.23 -14.53 4.79
CA GLY A 93 -2.21 -15.61 4.60
C GLY A 93 -2.90 -15.60 3.26
N ALA A 94 -2.85 -14.49 2.52
CA ALA A 94 -3.43 -14.41 1.17
C ALA A 94 -2.55 -15.16 0.18
N THR A 95 -3.15 -16.03 -0.64
CA THR A 95 -2.44 -16.79 -1.69
C THR A 95 -3.31 -16.85 -2.93
N THR A 96 -2.69 -17.20 -4.06
CA THR A 96 -3.44 -17.39 -5.31
C THR A 96 -4.47 -18.51 -5.19
N GLN A 97 -4.19 -19.54 -4.40
CA GLN A 97 -5.04 -20.72 -4.24
C GLN A 97 -6.26 -20.45 -3.36
N ASN A 98 -6.20 -19.47 -2.45
CA ASN A 98 -7.32 -19.14 -1.56
C ASN A 98 -8.01 -17.83 -1.95
N ASN A 99 -7.89 -17.42 -3.20
CA ASN A 99 -8.47 -16.17 -3.71
C ASN A 99 -7.97 -14.94 -2.93
N TYR A 100 -6.71 -14.98 -2.49
CA TYR A 100 -6.08 -13.93 -1.69
C TYR A 100 -6.88 -13.58 -0.43
N GLN A 101 -7.41 -14.60 0.25
CA GLN A 101 -8.14 -14.40 1.50
C GLN A 101 -7.15 -14.19 2.65
N PRO A 102 -7.09 -12.99 3.25
CA PRO A 102 -6.15 -12.73 4.35
C PRO A 102 -6.49 -13.50 5.61
N THR A 103 -5.46 -13.77 6.42
CA THR A 103 -5.63 -14.24 7.78
C THR A 103 -5.87 -13.04 8.69
N LYS A 104 -6.87 -13.11 9.57
CA LYS A 104 -7.09 -12.06 10.58
C LYS A 104 -6.27 -12.34 11.83
N PRO A 105 -5.71 -11.30 12.48
CA PRO A 105 -5.76 -9.90 12.11
C PRO A 105 -4.95 -9.62 10.84
N TYR A 106 -5.27 -8.51 10.17
CA TYR A 106 -4.63 -8.16 8.90
C TYR A 106 -3.20 -7.69 9.14
N SER A 107 -2.23 -8.37 8.53
CA SER A 107 -0.81 -8.02 8.69
C SER A 107 -0.18 -7.70 7.34
N ILE A 108 0.55 -6.58 7.29
CA ILE A 108 1.26 -6.09 6.10
C ILE A 108 2.72 -5.95 6.46
N THR A 109 3.61 -6.46 5.60
CA THR A 109 5.06 -6.28 5.77
C THR A 109 5.57 -5.28 4.76
N VAL A 110 6.23 -4.23 5.25
CA VAL A 110 6.88 -3.18 4.46
C VAL A 110 8.38 -3.31 4.67
N SER A 111 9.15 -3.30 3.58
CA SER A 111 10.59 -3.47 3.65
C SER A 111 11.32 -2.39 2.86
N GLU A 112 12.60 -2.19 3.21
CA GLU A 112 13.50 -1.35 2.46
C GLU A 112 14.62 -2.19 1.83
N ASN A 113 15.33 -1.62 0.87
CA ASN A 113 16.58 -2.16 0.33
C ASN A 113 17.68 -1.11 0.54
N PRO A 114 18.94 -1.41 0.19
CA PRO A 114 20.04 -0.45 0.42
C PRO A 114 19.87 0.91 -0.27
N TYR A 115 18.99 1.01 -1.26
CA TYR A 115 18.79 2.24 -2.04
C TYR A 115 17.54 3.01 -1.65
N SER A 116 16.73 2.48 -0.74
CA SER A 116 15.40 3.05 -0.42
C SER A 116 15.45 4.51 0.01
N PHE A 117 16.47 4.90 0.75
CA PHE A 117 16.61 6.26 1.30
C PHE A 117 17.86 6.97 0.79
N ASN A 118 18.36 6.64 -0.40
CA ASN A 118 19.58 7.25 -0.91
C ASN A 118 19.39 8.69 -1.39
N GLU A 119 18.18 9.16 -1.56
CA GLU A 119 17.86 10.53 -1.94
C GLU A 119 17.15 11.22 -0.78
N GLU A 120 17.67 12.39 -0.35
CA GLU A 120 17.11 13.11 0.79
C GLU A 120 15.65 13.48 0.55
N ASN A 121 14.81 13.28 1.58
CA ASN A 121 13.36 13.54 1.57
C ASN A 121 12.55 12.65 0.62
N TRP A 122 13.16 11.59 0.10
CA TRP A 122 12.48 10.62 -0.76
C TRP A 122 12.72 9.21 -0.24
N ALA A 123 11.76 8.34 -0.49
CA ALA A 123 11.93 6.93 -0.17
C ALA A 123 11.20 6.07 -1.19
N THR A 124 11.76 4.89 -1.47
CA THR A 124 11.05 3.83 -2.16
C THR A 124 11.00 2.65 -1.22
N LEU A 125 9.81 2.26 -0.80
CA LEU A 125 9.59 1.10 0.07
C LEU A 125 8.85 0.02 -0.69
N TYR A 126 8.89 -1.18 -0.15
CA TYR A 126 8.42 -2.38 -0.86
C TYR A 126 7.43 -3.15 -0.02
N LEU A 127 6.36 -3.60 -0.68
CA LEU A 127 5.30 -4.40 -0.08
C LEU A 127 5.46 -5.86 -0.50
N THR A 128 5.51 -6.77 0.45
CA THR A 128 5.51 -8.20 0.18
C THR A 128 4.13 -8.59 -0.37
N SER A 129 4.12 -9.31 -1.49
CA SER A 129 2.89 -9.79 -2.11
C SER A 129 3.01 -11.26 -2.47
N ALA A 130 1.99 -12.03 -2.13
CA ALA A 130 1.91 -13.43 -2.52
C ALA A 130 1.70 -13.62 -4.02
N GLY A 131 1.32 -12.56 -4.72
CA GLY A 131 1.08 -12.58 -6.16
C GLY A 131 2.24 -12.10 -7.01
N ALA A 132 3.40 -11.81 -6.42
CA ALA A 132 4.55 -11.29 -7.14
C ALA A 132 5.84 -11.96 -6.68
N ASP A 133 6.78 -12.15 -7.62
CA ASP A 133 8.07 -12.80 -7.32
C ASP A 133 9.01 -11.89 -6.53
N THR A 134 8.83 -10.56 -6.67
CA THR A 134 9.60 -9.56 -5.93
C THR A 134 8.65 -8.62 -5.21
N PRO A 135 9.10 -7.99 -4.10
CA PRO A 135 8.24 -7.01 -3.42
C PRO A 135 7.89 -5.85 -4.34
N ARG A 136 6.70 -5.29 -4.15
CA ARG A 136 6.14 -4.26 -5.02
C ARG A 136 6.38 -2.86 -4.46
N PRO A 137 6.84 -1.90 -5.29
CA PRO A 137 7.29 -0.61 -4.81
C PRO A 137 6.18 0.42 -4.59
N VAL A 138 6.43 1.31 -3.61
CA VAL A 138 5.67 2.54 -3.39
C VAL A 138 6.69 3.65 -3.19
N LYS A 139 6.52 4.76 -3.88
CA LYS A 139 7.41 5.90 -3.75
C LYS A 139 6.80 6.95 -2.82
N LEU A 140 7.61 7.45 -1.89
CA LEU A 140 7.17 8.37 -0.85
C LEU A 140 8.02 9.63 -0.84
N ARG A 141 7.43 10.70 -0.30
CA ARG A 141 8.08 12.00 -0.18
C ARG A 141 7.88 12.55 1.21
N LYS A 142 8.94 13.02 1.83
CA LYS A 142 8.90 13.64 3.15
C LYS A 142 8.60 15.13 3.01
N LYS A 143 7.74 15.63 3.89
CA LYS A 143 7.54 17.08 4.05
C LYS A 143 8.44 17.55 5.21
N PRO A 144 9.56 18.22 4.93
CA PRO A 144 10.53 18.52 5.99
C PRO A 144 9.97 19.39 7.11
N SER A 145 9.03 20.29 6.82
CA SER A 145 8.46 21.19 7.82
C SER A 145 7.67 20.47 8.90
N THR A 146 7.12 19.30 8.60
CA THR A 146 6.32 18.52 9.56
C THR A 146 6.97 17.18 9.93
N GLY A 147 7.92 16.72 9.13
CA GLY A 147 8.53 15.41 9.30
C GLY A 147 7.65 14.26 8.82
N GLN A 148 6.49 14.57 8.24
CA GLN A 148 5.57 13.55 7.76
C GLN A 148 5.96 13.01 6.39
N TRP A 149 5.64 11.73 6.16
CA TRP A 149 5.87 11.07 4.88
C TRP A 149 4.56 10.88 4.15
N PHE A 150 4.54 11.22 2.87
CA PHE A 150 3.36 11.13 2.03
C PHE A 150 3.61 10.27 0.80
N ILE A 151 2.55 9.70 0.24
CA ILE A 151 2.62 8.92 -1.00
C ILE A 151 2.91 9.85 -2.17
N ASN A 152 3.94 9.52 -2.96
CA ASN A 152 4.22 10.22 -4.21
C ASN A 152 3.70 9.43 -5.42
N ASP A 153 3.98 8.12 -5.45
CA ASP A 153 3.57 7.29 -6.59
C ASP A 153 3.25 5.86 -6.10
N ILE A 154 2.10 5.36 -6.56
CA ILE A 154 1.63 4.01 -6.24
C ILE A 154 2.01 3.10 -7.40
N GLN A 155 3.07 2.31 -7.23
CA GLN A 155 3.58 1.41 -8.24
C GLN A 155 3.34 -0.06 -7.90
N CYS A 156 2.70 -0.32 -6.77
CA CYS A 156 2.56 -1.69 -6.24
C CYS A 156 1.45 -2.51 -6.90
N LEU A 157 0.63 -1.92 -7.75
CA LEU A 157 -0.54 -2.60 -8.33
C LEU A 157 -0.26 -3.32 -9.66
N SER A 158 0.99 -3.33 -10.11
CA SER A 158 1.38 -3.98 -11.36
C SER A 158 1.88 -5.39 -11.13
N ASP A 159 1.61 -6.27 -12.08
CA ASP A 159 2.16 -7.63 -12.13
C ASP A 159 1.83 -8.49 -10.90
N ILE A 160 0.60 -8.39 -10.43
CA ILE A 160 0.07 -9.27 -9.39
C ILE A 160 -0.69 -10.41 -10.08
N ARG A 161 -0.30 -11.66 -9.79
CA ARG A 161 -0.93 -12.84 -10.42
C ARG A 161 -2.41 -12.92 -10.07
N ILE A 162 -3.22 -13.29 -11.06
CA ILE A 162 -4.65 -13.52 -10.84
C ILE A 162 -4.87 -14.71 -9.91
N PRO A 163 -5.99 -14.73 -9.16
CA PRO A 163 -6.32 -15.92 -8.36
C PRO A 163 -6.47 -17.15 -9.24
N THR A 164 -6.07 -18.31 -8.69
CA THR A 164 -6.13 -19.58 -9.43
C THR A 164 -7.52 -19.86 -9.99
N GLU A 165 -8.57 -19.55 -9.24
CA GLU A 165 -9.97 -19.79 -9.70
C GLU A 165 -10.36 -18.94 -10.91
N GLN A 166 -9.64 -17.85 -11.20
CA GLN A 166 -9.87 -16.99 -12.36
C GLN A 166 -8.94 -17.32 -13.53
N ASP A 167 -7.97 -18.20 -13.30
CA ASP A 167 -6.97 -18.55 -14.30
C ASP A 167 -7.45 -19.73 -15.14
N LYS A 168 -7.71 -19.49 -16.42
CA LYS A 168 -8.17 -20.52 -17.35
C LYS A 168 -7.13 -21.63 -17.56
N TRP A 169 -5.89 -21.37 -17.22
CA TRP A 169 -4.78 -22.29 -17.46
C TRP A 169 -4.25 -22.96 -16.17
N ALA A 170 -4.92 -22.71 -15.05
CA ALA A 170 -4.54 -23.29 -13.76
C ALA A 170 -4.87 -24.78 -13.66
#